data_b5d66a93009bf379fdfd3cd5acdc9b57
#
_entry.id   b5d66a93009bf379fdfd3cd5acdc9b57
#
_cell.length_a   1.000
_cell.length_b   1.000
_cell.length_c   1.000
_cell.angle_alpha   90.00
_cell.angle_beta   90.00
_cell.angle_gamma   90.00
#
_symmetry.space_group_name_H-M   'P 1'
#
loop_
_entity.id
_entity.type
_entity.pdbx_description
1 polymer ?
#
loop_
_entity_poly.entity_id
_entity_poly.type
_entity_poly.pdbx_seq_one_letter_code
_entity_poly.pdbx_strand_id
1 'polypeptide(L)'
;MSYKTTLILLAILVAVGLGVYWQDIRPGPKKEEAKPTQVFNFKSNDVNALDVTYQGKTTELHKESESQWKLKKPEESDADYWNVEGMVARLGTLNANRVLTETTGNLADYGLNQPIAEATIGLADGKQSKFIVGDKSPDGSAYYVKRDDSDTIFLVSTSFISDVVKLATNPPKAKPTPTPAPPTATPAPAQATPTPAQATPAPAGATPSPAGQ
;
A
#
# COMPACT_ATOMS: atom_id res chain seq x y z
N MET A 1 -54.39 15.16 -51.88
CA MET A 1 -52.93 15.36 -51.95
C MET A 1 -52.46 14.76 -53.25
N SER A 2 -51.70 15.53 -54.04
CA SER A 2 -51.20 15.01 -55.28
C SER A 2 -50.11 14.02 -55.10
N TYR A 3 -50.14 12.92 -55.87
CA TYR A 3 -49.14 11.83 -55.71
C TYR A 3 -47.68 12.33 -55.81
N LYS A 4 -47.47 13.47 -56.45
CA LYS A 4 -46.16 14.17 -56.55
C LYS A 4 -45.66 14.65 -55.17
N THR A 5 -46.56 15.14 -54.32
CA THR A 5 -46.22 15.57 -52.97
C THR A 5 -45.81 14.37 -52.06
N THR A 6 -46.51 13.24 -52.23
CA THR A 6 -46.21 12.01 -51.52
C THR A 6 -44.85 11.42 -51.92
N LEU A 7 -44.52 11.45 -53.23
CA LEU A 7 -43.22 11.03 -53.74
C LEU A 7 -42.06 11.89 -53.22
N ILE A 8 -42.27 13.21 -53.14
CA ILE A 8 -41.23 14.13 -52.60
C ILE A 8 -40.99 13.87 -51.12
N LEU A 9 -42.06 13.68 -50.33
CA LEU A 9 -41.93 13.34 -48.90
C LEU A 9 -41.24 12.01 -48.71
N LEU A 10 -41.52 10.96 -49.51
CA LEU A 10 -40.84 9.68 -49.46
C LEU A 10 -39.37 9.81 -49.83
N ALA A 11 -39.00 10.60 -50.83
CA ALA A 11 -37.63 10.83 -51.21
C ALA A 11 -36.83 11.54 -50.11
N ILE A 12 -37.43 12.50 -49.42
CA ILE A 12 -36.82 13.22 -48.30
C ILE A 12 -36.60 12.22 -47.12
N LEU A 13 -37.59 11.37 -46.81
CA LEU A 13 -37.50 10.39 -45.74
C LEU A 13 -36.40 9.37 -46.01
N VAL A 14 -36.27 8.90 -47.25
CA VAL A 14 -35.17 8.00 -47.66
C VAL A 14 -33.82 8.71 -47.58
N ALA A 15 -33.72 9.97 -48.00
CA ALA A 15 -32.47 10.73 -47.91
C ALA A 15 -32.05 10.99 -46.49
N VAL A 16 -32.98 11.31 -45.58
CA VAL A 16 -32.70 11.45 -44.12
C VAL A 16 -32.33 10.11 -43.54
N GLY A 17 -33.03 9.03 -43.85
CA GLY A 17 -32.71 7.67 -43.38
C GLY A 17 -31.33 7.21 -43.84
N LEU A 18 -30.95 7.46 -45.09
CA LEU A 18 -29.61 7.20 -45.61
C LEU A 18 -28.56 8.07 -44.93
N GLY A 19 -28.84 9.33 -44.62
CA GLY A 19 -27.95 10.22 -43.90
C GLY A 19 -27.66 9.76 -42.49
N VAL A 20 -28.68 9.35 -41.74
CA VAL A 20 -28.56 8.80 -40.39
C VAL A 20 -27.82 7.45 -40.44
N TYR A 21 -28.20 6.57 -41.40
CA TYR A 21 -27.52 5.28 -41.59
C TYR A 21 -26.02 5.45 -41.91
N TRP A 22 -25.65 6.44 -42.74
CA TRP A 22 -24.25 6.74 -43.02
C TRP A 22 -23.50 7.35 -41.82
N GLN A 23 -24.19 8.07 -40.97
CA GLN A 23 -23.62 8.69 -39.79
C GLN A 23 -23.38 7.66 -38.66
N ASP A 24 -24.28 6.68 -38.54
CA ASP A 24 -24.15 5.58 -37.58
C ASP A 24 -23.13 4.51 -38.04
N ILE A 25 -22.99 4.31 -39.38
CA ILE A 25 -22.02 3.30 -39.92
C ILE A 25 -20.64 3.91 -40.16
N ARG A 26 -20.47 5.23 -40.14
CA ARG A 26 -19.11 5.75 -40.02
C ARG A 26 -18.55 5.24 -38.70
N PRO A 27 -17.48 4.38 -38.73
CA PRO A 27 -16.76 4.13 -37.53
C PRO A 27 -16.35 5.50 -37.00
N GLY A 28 -16.99 5.93 -35.91
CA GLY A 28 -16.54 7.09 -35.17
C GLY A 28 -15.03 6.92 -34.94
N PRO A 29 -14.25 7.99 -34.74
CA PRO A 29 -12.84 7.82 -34.44
C PRO A 29 -12.78 6.67 -33.44
N LYS A 30 -12.13 5.55 -33.84
CA LYS A 30 -11.94 4.38 -32.96
C LYS A 30 -11.52 5.02 -31.65
N LYS A 31 -12.36 4.97 -30.62
CA LYS A 31 -11.91 5.17 -29.27
C LYS A 31 -10.67 4.29 -29.22
N GLU A 32 -9.51 4.90 -29.25
CA GLU A 32 -8.26 4.19 -29.01
C GLU A 32 -8.58 3.40 -27.77
N GLU A 33 -8.70 2.08 -27.92
CA GLU A 33 -8.95 1.19 -26.77
C GLU A 33 -7.88 1.59 -25.79
N ALA A 34 -8.29 2.13 -24.65
CA ALA A 34 -7.35 2.66 -23.67
C ALA A 34 -6.41 1.50 -23.35
N LYS A 35 -5.20 1.56 -23.91
CA LYS A 35 -4.17 0.53 -23.74
C LYS A 35 -4.07 0.32 -22.25
N PRO A 36 -4.04 -0.93 -21.76
CA PRO A 36 -4.08 -1.20 -20.34
C PRO A 36 -2.98 -0.39 -19.65
N THR A 37 -3.38 0.61 -18.90
CA THR A 37 -2.45 1.48 -18.14
C THR A 37 -1.91 0.76 -16.91
N GLN A 38 -2.50 -0.37 -16.55
CA GLN A 38 -2.08 -1.16 -15.41
C GLN A 38 -0.69 -1.75 -15.65
N VAL A 39 0.25 -1.40 -14.77
CA VAL A 39 1.64 -1.87 -14.85
C VAL A 39 1.76 -3.29 -14.35
N PHE A 40 1.12 -3.62 -13.22
CA PHE A 40 1.09 -4.93 -12.62
C PHE A 40 -0.35 -5.37 -12.33
N ASN A 41 -0.57 -6.68 -12.28
CA ASN A 41 -1.85 -7.27 -11.92
C ASN A 41 -1.61 -8.49 -11.03
N PHE A 42 -1.40 -8.26 -9.75
CA PHE A 42 -1.31 -9.28 -8.72
C PHE A 42 -1.99 -8.80 -7.43
N LYS A 43 -2.36 -9.74 -6.58
CA LYS A 43 -2.88 -9.42 -5.25
C LYS A 43 -1.73 -9.34 -4.25
N SER A 44 -1.82 -8.49 -3.24
CA SER A 44 -0.79 -8.36 -2.22
C SER A 44 -0.53 -9.69 -1.50
N ASN A 45 -1.55 -10.52 -1.31
CA ASN A 45 -1.41 -11.83 -0.67
C ASN A 45 -0.56 -12.83 -1.49
N ASP A 46 -0.45 -12.61 -2.80
CA ASP A 46 0.34 -13.46 -3.69
C ASP A 46 1.83 -13.09 -3.67
N VAL A 47 2.20 -12.01 -2.96
CA VAL A 47 3.60 -11.53 -2.88
C VAL A 47 4.27 -12.07 -1.62
N ASN A 48 5.45 -12.67 -1.79
CA ASN A 48 6.26 -13.20 -0.71
C ASN A 48 7.63 -12.53 -0.57
N ALA A 49 8.06 -11.74 -1.56
CA ALA A 49 9.30 -10.99 -1.48
C ALA A 49 9.20 -9.66 -2.24
N LEU A 50 9.92 -8.66 -1.76
CA LEU A 50 10.08 -7.37 -2.40
C LEU A 50 11.50 -6.87 -2.20
N ASP A 51 12.27 -6.82 -3.28
CA ASP A 51 13.64 -6.33 -3.27
C ASP A 51 13.68 -5.00 -4.03
N VAL A 52 14.31 -4.00 -3.46
CA VAL A 52 14.46 -2.67 -4.08
C VAL A 52 15.91 -2.25 -3.99
N THR A 53 16.48 -1.90 -5.14
CA THR A 53 17.84 -1.37 -5.25
C THR A 53 17.80 0.04 -5.81
N TYR A 54 18.47 0.97 -5.13
CA TYR A 54 18.62 2.35 -5.56
C TYR A 54 20.04 2.85 -5.24
N GLN A 55 20.77 3.30 -6.25
CA GLN A 55 22.15 3.83 -6.10
C GLN A 55 23.05 2.91 -5.28
N GLY A 56 23.01 1.61 -5.52
CA GLY A 56 23.82 0.62 -4.80
C GLY A 56 23.33 0.24 -3.40
N LYS A 57 22.26 0.87 -2.89
CA LYS A 57 21.60 0.45 -1.66
C LYS A 57 20.48 -0.53 -1.99
N THR A 58 20.50 -1.69 -1.34
CA THR A 58 19.49 -2.73 -1.54
C THR A 58 18.73 -2.96 -0.25
N THR A 59 17.42 -3.03 -0.36
CA THR A 59 16.51 -3.50 0.70
C THR A 59 15.84 -4.77 0.21
N GLU A 60 15.98 -5.83 0.97
CA GLU A 60 15.35 -7.13 0.73
C GLU A 60 14.32 -7.39 1.82
N LEU A 61 13.08 -7.60 1.41
CA LEU A 61 11.94 -7.84 2.29
C LEU A 61 11.32 -9.19 1.94
N HIS A 62 11.19 -10.06 2.92
CA HIS A 62 10.59 -11.38 2.77
C HIS A 62 9.42 -11.55 3.71
N LYS A 63 8.33 -12.13 3.21
CA LYS A 63 7.15 -12.46 4.00
C LYS A 63 7.36 -13.80 4.67
N GLU A 64 7.42 -13.85 5.99
CA GLU A 64 7.56 -15.09 6.74
C GLU A 64 6.22 -15.72 7.11
N SER A 65 5.20 -14.88 7.28
CA SER A 65 3.82 -15.33 7.53
C SER A 65 2.83 -14.29 6.97
N GLU A 66 1.54 -14.58 7.02
CA GLU A 66 0.50 -13.67 6.52
C GLU A 66 0.53 -12.27 7.16
N SER A 67 1.05 -12.17 8.37
CA SER A 67 1.10 -10.90 9.13
C SER A 67 2.51 -10.44 9.47
N GLN A 68 3.55 -11.08 8.91
CA GLN A 68 4.93 -10.76 9.27
C GLN A 68 5.82 -10.64 8.05
N TRP A 69 6.44 -9.48 7.91
CA TRP A 69 7.52 -9.22 6.97
C TRP A 69 8.85 -9.10 7.71
N LYS A 70 9.89 -9.64 7.11
CA LYS A 70 11.27 -9.49 7.58
C LYS A 70 12.09 -8.70 6.60
N LEU A 71 12.87 -7.81 7.12
CA LEU A 71 13.96 -7.16 6.42
C LEU A 71 15.17 -8.08 6.46
N LYS A 72 15.72 -8.45 5.29
CA LYS A 72 16.93 -9.28 5.16
C LYS A 72 18.17 -8.44 4.89
N LYS A 73 18.00 -7.33 4.14
CA LYS A 73 19.04 -6.34 3.88
C LYS A 73 18.50 -4.92 4.07
N PRO A 74 19.34 -3.96 4.53
CA PRO A 74 20.79 -4.05 4.79
C PRO A 74 21.15 -4.77 6.08
N GLU A 75 20.23 -5.00 6.99
CA GLU A 75 20.41 -5.74 8.23
C GLU A 75 19.15 -6.54 8.56
N GLU A 76 19.30 -7.70 9.16
CA GLU A 76 18.16 -8.54 9.49
C GLU A 76 17.39 -7.97 10.67
N SER A 77 16.10 -7.71 10.47
CA SER A 77 15.18 -7.20 11.49
C SER A 77 13.71 -7.43 11.09
N ASP A 78 12.82 -7.26 12.04
CA ASP A 78 11.40 -7.22 11.71
C ASP A 78 11.11 -5.97 10.89
N ALA A 79 10.25 -6.12 9.86
CA ALA A 79 9.81 -5.02 9.03
C ALA A 79 8.45 -4.47 9.51
N ASP A 80 8.22 -3.18 9.27
CA ASP A 80 6.91 -2.56 9.49
C ASP A 80 5.89 -3.15 8.50
N TYR A 81 5.08 -4.08 8.99
CA TYR A 81 4.09 -4.82 8.21
C TYR A 81 3.20 -3.89 7.39
N TRP A 82 2.65 -2.86 8.00
CA TRP A 82 1.69 -1.98 7.33
C TRP A 82 2.32 -1.15 6.21
N ASN A 83 3.56 -0.74 6.42
CA ASN A 83 4.30 0.01 5.43
C ASN A 83 4.62 -0.87 4.21
N VAL A 84 5.11 -2.09 4.44
CA VAL A 84 5.45 -3.03 3.37
C VAL A 84 4.19 -3.48 2.63
N GLU A 85 3.17 -3.95 3.35
CA GLU A 85 1.92 -4.44 2.75
C GLU A 85 1.20 -3.34 1.96
N GLY A 86 1.18 -2.12 2.49
CA GLY A 86 0.64 -0.96 1.78
C GLY A 86 1.38 -0.65 0.48
N MET A 87 2.71 -0.81 0.43
CA MET A 87 3.49 -0.65 -0.79
C MET A 87 3.20 -1.77 -1.79
N VAL A 88 3.17 -3.02 -1.33
CA VAL A 88 2.87 -4.20 -2.16
C VAL A 88 1.47 -4.09 -2.79
N ALA A 89 0.47 -3.68 -2.01
CA ALA A 89 -0.89 -3.47 -2.51
C ALA A 89 -0.94 -2.38 -3.60
N ARG A 90 -0.22 -1.28 -3.41
CA ARG A 90 -0.12 -0.20 -4.40
C ARG A 90 0.62 -0.63 -5.66
N LEU A 91 1.65 -1.49 -5.54
CA LEU A 91 2.32 -2.09 -6.68
C LEU A 91 1.37 -2.96 -7.50
N GLY A 92 0.60 -3.85 -6.85
CA GLY A 92 -0.33 -4.75 -7.52
C GLY A 92 -1.45 -4.05 -8.31
N THR A 93 -1.79 -2.82 -7.91
CA THR A 93 -2.81 -1.99 -8.56
C THR A 93 -2.24 -0.76 -9.28
N LEU A 94 -0.92 -0.75 -9.53
CA LEU A 94 -0.24 0.38 -10.12
C LEU A 94 -0.73 0.66 -11.54
N ASN A 95 -1.19 1.88 -11.75
CA ASN A 95 -1.53 2.40 -13.06
C ASN A 95 -0.51 3.45 -13.51
N ALA A 96 -0.09 3.34 -14.76
CA ALA A 96 0.74 4.33 -15.41
C ALA A 96 -0.09 5.55 -15.82
N ASN A 97 0.50 6.73 -15.75
CA ASN A 97 -0.10 7.95 -16.28
C ASN A 97 -0.21 7.89 -17.80
N ARG A 98 0.73 7.21 -18.43
CA ARG A 98 0.81 7.02 -19.87
C ARG A 98 1.57 5.74 -20.21
N VAL A 99 1.24 5.15 -21.34
CA VAL A 99 1.90 3.95 -21.89
C VAL A 99 2.48 4.29 -23.25
N LEU A 100 3.76 3.98 -23.44
CA LEU A 100 4.46 4.09 -24.71
C LEU A 100 4.57 2.69 -25.31
N THR A 101 3.76 2.39 -26.30
CA THR A 101 3.75 1.07 -26.97
C THR A 101 4.62 1.04 -28.20
N GLU A 102 4.92 2.19 -28.75
CA GLU A 102 5.84 2.33 -29.88
C GLU A 102 7.17 2.87 -29.34
N THR A 103 8.02 1.96 -28.86
CA THR A 103 9.41 2.30 -28.51
C THR A 103 10.22 2.45 -29.81
N THR A 104 10.00 3.55 -30.52
CA THR A 104 10.80 3.92 -31.68
C THR A 104 12.17 4.47 -31.27
N GLY A 105 12.43 4.62 -29.97
CA GLY A 105 13.65 5.15 -29.41
C GLY A 105 14.56 4.07 -28.80
N ASN A 106 15.85 4.42 -28.66
CA ASN A 106 16.79 3.63 -27.90
C ASN A 106 16.39 3.68 -26.40
N LEU A 107 16.46 2.56 -25.67
CA LEU A 107 16.23 2.52 -24.22
C LEU A 107 17.10 3.54 -23.44
N ALA A 108 18.24 3.95 -24.03
CA ALA A 108 19.10 4.99 -23.49
C ALA A 108 18.41 6.37 -23.42
N ASP A 109 17.49 6.67 -24.35
CA ASP A 109 16.76 7.95 -24.39
C ASP A 109 15.79 8.09 -23.22
N TYR A 110 15.49 6.99 -22.54
CA TYR A 110 14.62 6.89 -21.37
C TYR A 110 15.40 6.60 -20.07
N GLY A 111 16.76 6.56 -20.13
CA GLY A 111 17.59 6.18 -18.98
C GLY A 111 17.48 4.71 -18.57
N LEU A 112 16.87 3.85 -19.39
CA LEU A 112 16.59 2.45 -19.05
C LEU A 112 17.79 1.52 -19.29
N ASN A 113 18.85 1.98 -19.95
CA ASN A 113 20.12 1.24 -20.07
C ASN A 113 20.97 1.32 -18.80
N GLN A 114 20.79 2.38 -18.02
CA GLN A 114 21.43 2.60 -16.72
C GLN A 114 20.38 3.05 -15.73
N PRO A 115 19.51 2.13 -15.26
CA PRO A 115 18.38 2.48 -14.43
C PRO A 115 18.82 3.07 -13.09
N ILE A 116 18.10 4.09 -12.63
CA ILE A 116 18.34 4.71 -11.33
C ILE A 116 17.91 3.83 -10.17
N ALA A 117 16.91 2.98 -10.40
CA ALA A 117 16.40 2.03 -9.43
C ALA A 117 15.91 0.75 -10.12
N GLU A 118 15.95 -0.34 -9.38
CA GLU A 118 15.39 -1.62 -9.77
C GLU A 118 14.53 -2.16 -8.63
N ALA A 119 13.47 -2.86 -8.97
CA ALA A 119 12.71 -3.59 -7.98
C ALA A 119 12.30 -4.97 -8.51
N THR A 120 12.36 -5.97 -7.66
CA THR A 120 11.97 -7.34 -7.94
C THR A 120 10.89 -7.76 -6.95
N ILE A 121 9.79 -8.26 -7.48
CA ILE A 121 8.64 -8.74 -6.73
C ILE A 121 8.62 -10.26 -6.85
N GLY A 122 8.79 -10.98 -5.74
CA GLY A 122 8.63 -12.42 -5.68
C GLY A 122 7.18 -12.77 -5.39
N LEU A 123 6.63 -13.71 -6.15
CA LEU A 123 5.27 -14.21 -5.99
C LEU A 123 5.27 -15.60 -5.33
N ALA A 124 4.20 -15.93 -4.64
CA ALA A 124 4.04 -17.20 -3.93
C ALA A 124 4.06 -18.43 -4.85
N ASP A 125 3.76 -18.25 -6.15
CA ASP A 125 3.85 -19.28 -7.18
C ASP A 125 5.29 -19.50 -7.69
N GLY A 126 6.27 -18.82 -7.11
CA GLY A 126 7.69 -18.87 -7.48
C GLY A 126 8.08 -17.99 -8.67
N LYS A 127 7.14 -17.28 -9.27
CA LYS A 127 7.46 -16.31 -10.31
C LYS A 127 8.03 -15.03 -9.70
N GLN A 128 8.82 -14.36 -10.49
CA GLN A 128 9.35 -13.04 -10.17
C GLN A 128 8.91 -12.05 -11.26
N SER A 129 8.64 -10.85 -10.85
CA SER A 129 8.39 -9.73 -11.75
C SER A 129 9.36 -8.61 -11.41
N LYS A 130 10.24 -8.29 -12.34
CA LYS A 130 11.23 -7.24 -12.17
C LYS A 130 10.81 -6.01 -12.98
N PHE A 131 11.05 -4.84 -12.43
CA PHE A 131 10.95 -3.60 -13.18
C PHE A 131 12.16 -2.69 -12.90
N ILE A 132 12.48 -1.90 -13.89
CA ILE A 132 13.56 -0.91 -13.83
C ILE A 132 12.98 0.48 -13.99
N VAL A 133 13.58 1.45 -13.32
CA VAL A 133 13.22 2.85 -13.34
C VAL A 133 14.34 3.63 -14.03
N GLY A 134 14.02 4.28 -15.12
CA GLY A 134 14.91 5.14 -15.89
C GLY A 134 14.82 6.60 -15.46
N ASP A 135 14.98 7.49 -16.43
CA ASP A 135 14.98 8.94 -16.22
C ASP A 135 13.58 9.50 -15.93
N LYS A 136 13.55 10.73 -15.42
CA LYS A 136 12.34 11.53 -15.31
C LYS A 136 11.85 11.98 -16.68
N SER A 137 10.52 12.05 -16.83
CA SER A 137 9.90 12.72 -17.97
C SER A 137 10.32 14.20 -18.03
N PRO A 138 10.33 14.82 -19.23
CA PRO A 138 10.76 16.23 -19.40
C PRO A 138 9.98 17.24 -18.55
N ASP A 139 8.71 16.94 -18.24
CA ASP A 139 7.85 17.76 -17.38
C ASP A 139 8.07 17.49 -15.88
N GLY A 140 8.89 16.47 -15.53
CA GLY A 140 9.20 16.09 -14.15
C GLY A 140 8.07 15.38 -13.39
N SER A 141 6.94 15.10 -14.03
CA SER A 141 5.74 14.52 -13.39
C SER A 141 5.82 13.02 -13.20
N ALA A 142 6.60 12.33 -14.03
CA ALA A 142 6.70 10.87 -14.06
C ALA A 142 8.13 10.39 -14.27
N TYR A 143 8.34 9.09 -14.07
CA TYR A 143 9.54 8.36 -14.47
C TYR A 143 9.19 7.35 -15.55
N TYR A 144 10.15 7.06 -16.41
CA TYR A 144 10.06 5.95 -17.34
C TYR A 144 10.32 4.65 -16.58
N VAL A 145 9.42 3.70 -16.73
CA VAL A 145 9.48 2.39 -16.08
C VAL A 145 9.29 1.31 -17.13
N LYS A 146 10.11 0.28 -17.08
CA LYS A 146 9.99 -0.90 -17.96
C LYS A 146 10.00 -2.17 -17.12
N ARG A 147 9.14 -3.11 -17.45
CA ARG A 147 9.16 -4.46 -16.90
C ARG A 147 10.10 -5.33 -17.72
N ASP A 148 10.66 -6.35 -17.09
CA ASP A 148 11.54 -7.31 -17.76
C ASP A 148 10.80 -8.23 -18.77
N ASP A 149 9.51 -8.48 -18.50
CA ASP A 149 8.65 -9.34 -19.31
C ASP A 149 7.90 -8.58 -20.44
N SER A 150 8.20 -7.31 -20.66
CA SER A 150 7.48 -6.46 -21.63
C SER A 150 8.39 -5.41 -22.26
N ASP A 151 8.19 -5.15 -23.54
CA ASP A 151 8.86 -4.05 -24.23
C ASP A 151 8.14 -2.71 -24.07
N THR A 152 7.04 -2.72 -23.37
CA THR A 152 6.25 -1.52 -23.08
C THR A 152 6.95 -0.64 -22.05
N ILE A 153 7.05 0.65 -22.34
CA ILE A 153 7.50 1.65 -21.38
C ILE A 153 6.30 2.35 -20.76
N PHE A 154 6.29 2.44 -19.46
CA PHE A 154 5.25 3.07 -18.66
C PHE A 154 5.77 4.39 -18.08
N LEU A 155 4.94 5.43 -18.05
CA LEU A 155 5.20 6.64 -17.28
C LEU A 155 4.48 6.53 -15.95
N VAL A 156 5.24 6.37 -14.89
CA VAL A 156 4.73 6.20 -13.52
C VAL A 156 5.01 7.47 -12.72
N SER A 157 4.03 7.89 -11.91
CA SER A 157 4.12 9.15 -11.17
C SER A 157 5.38 9.24 -10.29
N THR A 158 5.97 10.43 -10.26
CA THR A 158 7.17 10.73 -9.44
C THR A 158 6.94 10.41 -7.96
N SER A 159 5.75 10.66 -7.42
CA SER A 159 5.42 10.37 -6.02
C SER A 159 5.52 8.89 -5.70
N PHE A 160 4.98 8.03 -6.59
CA PHE A 160 5.04 6.59 -6.40
C PHE A 160 6.49 6.07 -6.44
N ILE A 161 7.27 6.48 -7.44
CA ILE A 161 8.68 6.09 -7.55
C ILE A 161 9.50 6.59 -6.34
N SER A 162 9.21 7.80 -5.85
CA SER A 162 9.84 8.31 -4.64
C SER A 162 9.55 7.43 -3.41
N ASP A 163 8.34 6.89 -3.30
CA ASP A 163 8.00 5.97 -2.21
C ASP A 163 8.72 4.62 -2.36
N VAL A 164 8.85 4.10 -3.59
CA VAL A 164 9.67 2.90 -3.86
C VAL A 164 11.13 3.13 -3.49
N VAL A 165 11.72 4.26 -3.91
CA VAL A 165 13.11 4.62 -3.60
C VAL A 165 13.33 4.79 -2.09
N LYS A 166 12.33 5.29 -1.35
CA LYS A 166 12.39 5.38 0.11
C LYS A 166 12.59 4.01 0.77
N LEU A 167 12.06 2.93 0.23
CA LEU A 167 12.32 1.60 0.78
C LEU A 167 13.81 1.27 0.78
N ALA A 168 14.56 1.66 -0.27
CA ALA A 168 16.00 1.42 -0.34
C ALA A 168 16.81 2.40 0.51
N THR A 169 16.36 3.66 0.65
CA THR A 169 17.10 4.69 1.40
C THR A 169 16.75 4.73 2.88
N ASN A 170 15.55 4.31 3.24
CA ASN A 170 15.03 4.26 4.60
C ASN A 170 14.20 2.97 4.77
N PRO A 171 14.87 1.81 4.97
CA PRO A 171 14.20 0.52 5.08
C PRO A 171 13.10 0.52 6.14
N PRO A 172 11.95 -0.11 5.88
CA PRO A 172 10.79 -0.08 6.77
C PRO A 172 10.97 -1.02 7.97
N LYS A 173 11.78 -0.63 8.95
CA LYS A 173 11.98 -1.37 10.19
C LYS A 173 10.75 -1.25 11.09
N ALA A 174 10.38 -2.36 11.74
CA ALA A 174 9.33 -2.35 12.74
C ALA A 174 9.71 -1.37 13.87
N LYS A 175 8.76 -0.57 14.32
CA LYS A 175 8.94 0.23 15.52
C LYS A 175 8.98 -0.72 16.71
N PRO A 176 9.87 -0.50 17.69
CA PRO A 176 9.85 -1.30 18.92
C PRO A 176 8.47 -1.17 19.55
N THR A 177 7.81 -2.31 19.73
CA THR A 177 6.58 -2.35 20.51
C THR A 177 6.94 -1.88 21.92
N PRO A 178 6.26 -0.88 22.51
CA PRO A 178 6.53 -0.47 23.86
C PRO A 178 6.40 -1.71 24.77
N THR A 179 7.49 -2.08 25.42
CA THR A 179 7.46 -3.14 26.42
C THR A 179 6.36 -2.78 27.42
N PRO A 180 5.37 -3.68 27.68
CA PRO A 180 4.37 -3.41 28.71
C PRO A 180 5.10 -2.97 29.98
N ALA A 181 4.76 -1.81 30.50
CA ALA A 181 5.32 -1.37 31.78
C ALA A 181 5.12 -2.51 32.79
N PRO A 182 6.15 -2.87 33.58
CA PRO A 182 5.95 -3.85 34.63
C PRO A 182 4.71 -3.46 35.43
N PRO A 183 3.85 -4.42 35.79
CA PRO A 183 2.63 -4.13 36.50
C PRO A 183 2.99 -3.26 37.71
N THR A 184 2.44 -2.06 37.75
CA THR A 184 2.58 -1.16 38.91
C THR A 184 2.15 -2.01 40.11
N ALA A 185 3.07 -2.25 41.05
CA ALA A 185 2.76 -3.03 42.24
C ALA A 185 1.50 -2.39 42.86
N THR A 186 0.43 -3.16 42.91
CA THR A 186 -0.78 -2.77 43.63
C THR A 186 -0.33 -2.45 45.07
N PRO A 187 -0.62 -1.23 45.57
CA PRO A 187 -0.28 -0.93 46.94
C PRO A 187 -0.85 -2.03 47.82
N ALA A 188 0.02 -2.67 48.64
CA ALA A 188 -0.45 -3.63 49.61
C ALA A 188 -1.56 -2.98 50.45
N PRO A 189 -2.63 -3.74 50.76
CA PRO A 189 -3.68 -3.20 51.61
C PRO A 189 -3.04 -2.63 52.87
N ALA A 190 -3.29 -1.37 53.21
CA ALA A 190 -2.81 -0.76 54.44
C ALA A 190 -3.21 -1.65 55.60
N GLN A 191 -2.20 -2.14 56.35
CA GLN A 191 -2.44 -2.89 57.58
C GLN A 191 -3.34 -2.03 58.47
N ALA A 192 -4.50 -2.56 58.79
CA ALA A 192 -5.43 -1.91 59.71
C ALA A 192 -4.67 -1.64 61.01
N THR A 193 -4.55 -0.39 61.40
CA THR A 193 -4.04 0.06 62.66
C THR A 193 -4.86 -0.65 63.76
N PRO A 194 -4.25 -1.34 64.74
CA PRO A 194 -5.02 -1.98 65.78
C PRO A 194 -5.80 -0.90 66.59
N THR A 195 -7.09 -1.03 66.61
CA THR A 195 -7.97 -0.23 67.43
C THR A 195 -7.54 -0.34 68.91
N PRO A 196 -7.31 0.77 69.67
CA PRO A 196 -7.02 0.69 71.07
C PRO A 196 -8.14 -0.04 71.80
N ALA A 197 -7.77 -1.07 72.56
CA ALA A 197 -8.69 -1.83 73.40
C ALA A 197 -9.38 -0.88 74.38
N GLN A 198 -10.69 -0.82 74.29
CA GLN A 198 -11.55 -0.08 75.19
C GLN A 198 -11.43 -0.71 76.60
N ALA A 199 -10.88 0.05 77.54
CA ALA A 199 -10.80 -0.35 78.95
C ALA A 199 -12.17 -0.65 79.53
N THR A 200 -12.38 -1.86 79.96
CA THR A 200 -13.54 -2.30 80.70
C THR A 200 -13.53 -1.61 82.07
N PRO A 201 -14.56 -0.91 82.55
CA PRO A 201 -14.63 -0.36 83.86
C PRO A 201 -14.74 -1.49 84.91
N ALA A 202 -13.87 -1.44 85.90
CA ALA A 202 -13.90 -2.34 87.04
C ALA A 202 -15.21 -2.17 87.88
N PRO A 203 -15.78 -3.23 88.47
CA PRO A 203 -16.93 -3.15 89.32
C PRO A 203 -16.49 -2.60 90.65
N ALA A 204 -17.21 -1.54 91.05
CA ALA A 204 -17.15 -0.97 92.37
C ALA A 204 -17.91 -1.85 93.38
N GLY A 205 -17.37 -2.05 94.56
CA GLY A 205 -18.14 -2.44 95.72
C GLY A 205 -17.69 -3.72 96.39
N ALA A 206 -16.79 -3.60 97.37
CA ALA A 206 -16.82 -4.43 98.54
C ALA A 206 -16.47 -3.57 99.78
N THR A 207 -17.42 -3.32 100.51
CA THR A 207 -17.39 -2.63 101.82
C THR A 207 -16.57 -3.48 102.81
N PRO A 208 -15.71 -2.83 103.62
CA PRO A 208 -15.07 -3.62 104.73
C PRO A 208 -16.01 -3.73 105.92
N SER A 209 -16.17 -4.94 106.38
CA SER A 209 -16.78 -5.24 107.66
C SER A 209 -15.80 -5.09 108.78
N PRO A 210 -16.14 -4.52 109.98
CA PRO A 210 -15.14 -4.32 111.05
C PRO A 210 -14.92 -5.55 111.88
N ALA A 211 -13.73 -5.56 112.46
CA ALA A 211 -13.15 -6.58 113.32
C ALA A 211 -13.79 -6.60 114.76
N GLY A 212 -13.61 -7.68 115.37
CA GLY A 212 -13.75 -7.84 116.81
C GLY A 212 -12.63 -8.64 117.41
N GLN A 213 -11.93 -8.03 118.29
CA GLN A 213 -11.02 -8.50 119.30
C GLN A 213 -9.66 -9.14 118.85
#